data_9263b31b3ba9e107e897e08325838a91
#
_entry.id   9263b31b3ba9e107e897e08325838a91
#
_cell.length_a   1.000
_cell.length_b   1.000
_cell.length_c   1.000
_cell.angle_alpha   90.00
_cell.angle_beta   90.00
_cell.angle_gamma   90.00
#
_symmetry.space_group_name_H-M   'P 1'
#
loop_
_entity.id
_entity.type
_entity.pdbx_description
1 polymer ?
#
loop_
_entity_poly.entity_id
_entity_poly.type
_entity_poly.pdbx_seq_one_letter_code
_entity_poly.pdbx_strand_id
1 'polypeptide(L)'
;MQGWSTRAPGRDDVRFAMEPRTFAGFLVAIAAVTVIAALSYQSLHTTENAAESLTRTAEVQTHIEVLLSALKDAETGQRGYLLTGREDYLAPFLDAKHALPGQFAGLAPLISQDPAQRVRLETLKLLADEKMDELGQTVELRRAGQAEAAMSLILSDRGKNTMDNIRAVTDEMIRSERQMFAQRALAGRKA
;
A
#
# COMPACT_ATOMS: atom_id res chain seq x y z
N MET A 1 19.37 71.89 67.82
CA MET A 1 18.36 71.38 66.85
C MET A 1 19.05 70.96 65.59
N GLN A 2 19.32 69.67 65.43
CA GLN A 2 20.02 69.09 64.30
C GLN A 2 19.02 68.50 63.31
N GLY A 3 19.01 69.07 62.11
CA GLY A 3 18.13 68.55 61.03
C GLY A 3 18.77 67.34 60.32
N TRP A 4 18.06 66.23 60.34
CA TRP A 4 18.42 65.05 59.59
C TRP A 4 17.89 65.14 58.15
N SER A 5 18.80 65.23 57.20
CA SER A 5 18.45 65.13 55.79
C SER A 5 18.53 63.67 55.34
N THR A 6 17.40 63.08 55.08
CA THR A 6 17.31 61.73 54.48
C THR A 6 17.47 61.86 52.98
N ARG A 7 18.63 61.45 52.48
CA ARG A 7 18.94 61.29 51.03
C ARG A 7 18.36 59.96 50.59
N ALA A 8 17.39 59.98 49.68
CA ALA A 8 16.83 58.80 49.06
C ALA A 8 17.90 58.13 48.17
N PRO A 9 17.98 56.77 48.12
CA PRO A 9 18.92 56.07 47.21
C PRO A 9 18.49 56.24 45.77
N GLY A 10 19.42 56.63 44.90
CA GLY A 10 19.23 56.79 43.49
C GLY A 10 18.87 55.43 42.87
N ARG A 11 17.84 55.42 42.03
CA ARG A 11 17.52 54.31 41.11
C ARG A 11 18.64 54.26 40.05
N ASP A 12 19.53 53.33 40.21
CA ASP A 12 20.48 52.96 39.12
C ASP A 12 19.69 52.24 38.03
N ASP A 13 19.27 53.02 37.02
CA ASP A 13 18.75 52.43 35.76
C ASP A 13 19.88 51.71 35.06
N VAL A 14 19.99 50.40 35.30
CA VAL A 14 20.88 49.51 34.56
C VAL A 14 20.35 49.40 33.14
N ARG A 15 20.77 50.35 32.29
CA ARG A 15 20.59 50.26 30.84
C ARG A 15 21.53 49.17 30.33
N PHE A 16 21.00 47.95 30.08
CA PHE A 16 21.71 46.92 29.32
C PHE A 16 21.88 47.40 27.88
N ALA A 17 22.85 48.23 27.61
CA ALA A 17 23.29 48.54 26.25
C ALA A 17 24.14 47.37 25.75
N MET A 18 23.49 46.35 25.10
CA MET A 18 24.23 45.30 24.42
C MET A 18 25.07 45.93 23.29
N GLU A 19 26.37 45.65 23.28
CA GLU A 19 27.24 46.08 22.17
C GLU A 19 26.71 45.53 20.83
N PRO A 20 26.73 46.34 19.76
CA PRO A 20 26.19 45.93 18.46
C PRO A 20 26.84 44.67 17.90
N ARG A 21 28.06 44.35 18.32
CA ARG A 21 28.78 43.11 17.95
C ARG A 21 28.16 41.86 18.62
N THR A 22 27.77 41.96 19.90
CA THR A 22 27.11 40.84 20.63
C THR A 22 25.72 40.60 20.11
N PHE A 23 24.96 41.66 19.75
CA PHE A 23 23.63 41.54 19.12
C PHE A 23 23.72 40.89 17.73
N ALA A 24 24.71 41.27 16.90
CA ALA A 24 24.96 40.67 15.59
C ALA A 24 25.29 39.17 15.72
N GLY A 25 26.13 38.79 16.69
CA GLY A 25 26.46 37.38 16.98
C GLY A 25 25.23 36.56 17.38
N PHE A 26 24.34 37.16 18.18
CA PHE A 26 23.09 36.50 18.62
C PHE A 26 22.12 36.31 17.45
N LEU A 27 21.99 37.28 16.54
CA LEU A 27 21.16 37.13 15.33
C LEU A 27 21.70 36.03 14.40
N VAL A 28 23.01 35.92 14.21
CA VAL A 28 23.64 34.87 13.42
C VAL A 28 23.38 33.49 14.06
N ALA A 29 23.48 33.36 15.38
CA ALA A 29 23.20 32.14 16.09
C ALA A 29 21.72 31.72 15.93
N ILE A 30 20.77 32.64 16.07
CA ILE A 30 19.34 32.38 15.86
C ILE A 30 19.08 31.95 14.40
N ALA A 31 19.66 32.65 13.42
CA ALA A 31 19.52 32.29 12.02
C ALA A 31 20.05 30.87 11.74
N ALA A 32 21.21 30.51 12.29
CA ALA A 32 21.80 29.20 12.16
C ALA A 32 20.89 28.09 12.78
N VAL A 33 20.37 28.33 13.99
CA VAL A 33 19.45 27.38 14.65
C VAL A 33 18.15 27.25 13.84
N THR A 34 17.62 28.34 13.29
CA THR A 34 16.40 28.30 12.47
C THR A 34 16.61 27.51 11.18
N VAL A 35 17.76 27.69 10.52
CA VAL A 35 18.13 26.93 9.32
C VAL A 35 18.29 25.43 9.64
N ILE A 36 18.98 25.11 10.74
CA ILE A 36 19.14 23.70 11.17
C ILE A 36 17.77 23.07 11.50
N ALA A 37 16.91 23.80 12.21
CA ALA A 37 15.57 23.34 12.54
C ALA A 37 14.71 23.11 11.28
N ALA A 38 14.78 24.03 10.30
CA ALA A 38 14.08 23.88 9.03
C ALA A 38 14.57 22.68 8.22
N LEU A 39 15.91 22.50 8.13
CA LEU A 39 16.50 21.34 7.44
C LEU A 39 16.17 20.02 8.14
N SER A 40 16.18 19.98 9.47
CA SER A 40 15.78 18.81 10.25
C SER A 40 14.30 18.47 10.05
N TYR A 41 13.45 19.48 10.04
CA TYR A 41 12.00 19.30 9.80
C TYR A 41 11.73 18.75 8.39
N GLN A 42 12.39 19.28 7.36
CA GLN A 42 12.29 18.75 5.99
C GLN A 42 12.78 17.30 5.90
N SER A 43 13.91 16.98 6.56
CA SER A 43 14.46 15.61 6.56
C SER A 43 13.52 14.60 7.21
N LEU A 44 12.86 14.97 8.30
CA LEU A 44 11.86 14.11 8.97
C LEU A 44 10.66 13.83 8.07
N HIS A 45 10.07 14.86 7.47
CA HIS A 45 8.93 14.72 6.58
C HIS A 45 9.22 13.88 5.33
N THR A 46 10.42 14.00 4.74
CA THR A 46 10.80 13.19 3.59
C THR A 46 10.98 11.71 3.95
N THR A 47 11.45 11.42 5.15
CA THR A 47 11.66 10.05 5.64
C THR A 47 10.33 9.37 5.96
N GLU A 48 9.39 10.05 6.58
CA GLU A 48 8.05 9.55 6.89
C GLU A 48 7.26 9.22 5.60
N ASN A 49 7.26 10.12 4.63
CA ASN A 49 6.59 9.90 3.34
C ASN A 49 7.19 8.73 2.53
N ALA A 50 8.52 8.53 2.63
CA ALA A 50 9.19 7.41 1.99
C ALA A 50 8.83 6.07 2.66
N ALA A 51 8.78 6.03 4.00
CA ALA A 51 8.39 4.86 4.77
C ALA A 51 6.93 4.45 4.48
N GLU A 52 6.00 5.42 4.49
CA GLU A 52 4.58 5.18 4.18
C GLU A 52 4.40 4.64 2.75
N SER A 53 5.14 5.20 1.79
CA SER A 53 5.11 4.76 0.40
C SER A 53 5.64 3.34 0.21
N LEU A 54 6.67 2.93 0.98
CA LEU A 54 7.20 1.56 1.01
C LEU A 54 6.17 0.58 1.58
N THR A 55 5.58 0.91 2.72
CA THR A 55 4.57 0.09 3.38
C THR A 55 3.39 -0.14 2.45
N ARG A 56 2.88 0.90 1.82
CA ARG A 56 1.77 0.81 0.86
C ARG A 56 2.10 -0.10 -0.33
N THR A 57 3.28 0.03 -0.94
CA THR A 57 3.69 -0.82 -2.06
C THR A 57 3.79 -2.29 -1.64
N ALA A 58 4.31 -2.56 -0.44
CA ALA A 58 4.38 -3.91 0.12
C ALA A 58 2.98 -4.49 0.40
N GLU A 59 2.06 -3.69 0.93
CA GLU A 59 0.67 -4.10 1.18
C GLU A 59 -0.05 -4.45 -0.12
N VAL A 60 0.06 -3.62 -1.17
CA VAL A 60 -0.50 -3.91 -2.50
C VAL A 60 0.04 -5.24 -3.03
N GLN A 61 1.35 -5.45 -2.95
CA GLN A 61 1.96 -6.71 -3.39
C GLN A 61 1.44 -7.89 -2.59
N THR A 62 1.34 -7.78 -1.27
CA THR A 62 0.83 -8.83 -0.39
C THR A 62 -0.61 -9.21 -0.75
N HIS A 63 -1.50 -8.24 -0.93
CA HIS A 63 -2.89 -8.53 -1.32
C HIS A 63 -2.97 -9.25 -2.68
N ILE A 64 -2.17 -8.83 -3.66
CA ILE A 64 -2.10 -9.47 -4.97
C ILE A 64 -1.59 -10.92 -4.86
N GLU A 65 -0.55 -11.16 -4.07
CA GLU A 65 0.03 -12.50 -3.86
C GLU A 65 -0.97 -13.44 -3.18
N VAL A 66 -1.69 -12.95 -2.15
CA VAL A 66 -2.75 -13.72 -1.45
C VAL A 66 -3.89 -14.06 -2.42
N LEU A 67 -4.32 -13.09 -3.24
CA LEU A 67 -5.36 -13.30 -4.26
C LEU A 67 -4.95 -14.37 -5.28
N LEU A 68 -3.72 -14.26 -5.82
CA LEU A 68 -3.18 -15.25 -6.77
C LEU A 68 -3.04 -16.65 -6.14
N SER A 69 -2.63 -16.72 -4.86
CA SER A 69 -2.55 -17.98 -4.12
C SER A 69 -3.93 -18.60 -3.98
N ALA A 70 -4.92 -17.82 -3.53
CA ALA A 70 -6.29 -18.32 -3.37
C ALA A 70 -6.87 -18.89 -4.68
N LEU A 71 -6.66 -18.21 -5.81
CA LEU A 71 -7.11 -18.71 -7.12
C LEU A 71 -6.40 -20.00 -7.55
N LYS A 72 -5.08 -20.11 -7.30
CA LYS A 72 -4.32 -21.35 -7.58
C LYS A 72 -4.76 -22.51 -6.69
N ASP A 73 -5.01 -22.22 -5.42
CA ASP A 73 -5.45 -23.23 -4.46
C ASP A 73 -6.86 -23.72 -4.79
N ALA A 74 -7.75 -22.81 -5.20
CA ALA A 74 -9.08 -23.15 -5.72
C ALA A 74 -9.02 -24.07 -6.94
N GLU A 75 -8.14 -23.76 -7.92
CA GLU A 75 -7.95 -24.59 -9.10
C GLU A 75 -7.36 -25.95 -8.73
N THR A 76 -6.41 -26.00 -7.81
CA THR A 76 -5.80 -27.25 -7.32
C THR A 76 -6.84 -28.13 -6.64
N GLY A 77 -7.65 -27.56 -5.77
CA GLY A 77 -8.74 -28.26 -5.10
C GLY A 77 -9.79 -28.80 -6.08
N GLN A 78 -10.22 -27.96 -7.02
CA GLN A 78 -11.15 -28.36 -8.09
C GLN A 78 -10.60 -29.53 -8.90
N ARG A 79 -9.33 -29.50 -9.34
CA ARG A 79 -8.70 -30.63 -10.07
C ARG A 79 -8.67 -31.91 -9.24
N GLY A 80 -8.33 -31.79 -7.94
CA GLY A 80 -8.37 -32.92 -7.01
C GLY A 80 -9.75 -33.54 -6.93
N TYR A 81 -10.80 -32.71 -6.84
CA TYR A 81 -12.20 -33.19 -6.89
C TYR A 81 -12.58 -33.87 -8.21
N LEU A 82 -12.22 -33.26 -9.34
CA LEU A 82 -12.53 -33.83 -10.66
C LEU A 82 -11.94 -35.23 -10.86
N LEU A 83 -10.73 -35.47 -10.36
CA LEU A 83 -10.02 -36.75 -10.45
C LEU A 83 -10.58 -37.78 -9.49
N THR A 84 -10.92 -37.41 -8.27
CA THR A 84 -11.23 -38.35 -7.18
C THR A 84 -12.73 -38.51 -6.92
N GLY A 85 -13.51 -37.46 -7.22
CA GLY A 85 -14.93 -37.38 -6.82
C GLY A 85 -15.12 -37.06 -5.34
N ARG A 86 -14.08 -36.80 -4.58
CA ARG A 86 -14.12 -36.55 -3.14
C ARG A 86 -14.33 -35.08 -2.85
N GLU A 87 -15.40 -34.74 -2.13
CA GLU A 87 -15.80 -33.37 -1.78
C GLU A 87 -14.77 -32.65 -0.88
N ASP A 88 -13.98 -33.40 -0.08
CA ASP A 88 -12.97 -32.82 0.80
C ASP A 88 -11.86 -32.07 0.03
N TYR A 89 -11.63 -32.40 -1.23
CA TYR A 89 -10.73 -31.62 -2.11
C TYR A 89 -11.25 -30.24 -2.46
N LEU A 90 -12.55 -29.95 -2.31
CA LEU A 90 -13.13 -28.64 -2.63
C LEU A 90 -12.93 -27.58 -1.55
N ALA A 91 -12.39 -27.93 -0.39
CA ALA A 91 -12.16 -26.95 0.68
C ALA A 91 -11.42 -25.69 0.19
N PRO A 92 -10.28 -25.75 -0.54
CA PRO A 92 -9.60 -24.56 -1.03
C PRO A 92 -10.44 -23.73 -2.04
N PHE A 93 -11.28 -24.37 -2.85
CA PHE A 93 -12.19 -23.66 -3.76
C PHE A 93 -13.25 -22.86 -2.97
N LEU A 94 -13.82 -23.45 -1.93
CA LEU A 94 -14.79 -22.78 -1.07
C LEU A 94 -14.15 -21.65 -0.26
N ASP A 95 -12.97 -21.88 0.28
CA ASP A 95 -12.19 -20.88 1.02
C ASP A 95 -11.86 -19.67 0.13
N ALA A 96 -11.42 -19.89 -1.11
CA ALA A 96 -11.17 -18.83 -2.08
C ALA A 96 -12.44 -18.01 -2.37
N LYS A 97 -13.58 -18.68 -2.57
CA LYS A 97 -14.87 -18.03 -2.81
C LYS A 97 -15.26 -17.05 -1.69
N HIS A 98 -14.93 -17.42 -0.45
CA HIS A 98 -15.19 -16.57 0.72
C HIS A 98 -14.14 -15.47 0.92
N ALA A 99 -12.87 -15.75 0.61
CA ALA A 99 -11.75 -14.84 0.88
C ALA A 99 -11.57 -13.73 -0.18
N LEU A 100 -11.80 -14.04 -1.47
CA LEU A 100 -11.56 -13.13 -2.59
C LEU A 100 -12.24 -11.77 -2.44
N PRO A 101 -13.53 -11.65 -2.05
CA PRO A 101 -14.18 -10.35 -1.87
C PRO A 101 -13.45 -9.46 -0.84
N GLY A 102 -12.97 -10.04 0.26
CA GLY A 102 -12.20 -9.36 1.29
C GLY A 102 -10.84 -8.86 0.78
N GLN A 103 -10.16 -9.65 -0.07
CA GLN A 103 -8.89 -9.24 -0.69
C GLN A 103 -9.08 -8.06 -1.63
N PHE A 104 -10.12 -8.05 -2.45
CA PHE A 104 -10.46 -6.92 -3.31
C PHE A 104 -10.82 -5.65 -2.50
N ALA A 105 -11.59 -5.82 -1.43
CA ALA A 105 -11.96 -4.71 -0.53
C ALA A 105 -10.73 -4.11 0.18
N GLY A 106 -9.74 -4.93 0.56
CA GLY A 106 -8.48 -4.48 1.15
C GLY A 106 -7.58 -3.76 0.16
N LEU A 107 -7.54 -4.23 -1.11
CA LEU A 107 -6.70 -3.65 -2.16
C LEU A 107 -7.22 -2.29 -2.65
N ALA A 108 -8.53 -2.10 -2.74
CA ALA A 108 -9.17 -0.90 -3.30
C ALA A 108 -8.70 0.43 -2.67
N PRO A 109 -8.66 0.61 -1.33
CA PRO A 109 -8.20 1.86 -0.72
C PRO A 109 -6.72 2.14 -0.99
N LEU A 110 -5.88 1.10 -1.07
CA LEU A 110 -4.45 1.23 -1.30
C LEU A 110 -4.11 1.84 -2.66
N ILE A 111 -4.97 1.62 -3.69
CA ILE A 111 -4.74 2.09 -5.05
C ILE A 111 -5.70 3.21 -5.47
N SER A 112 -6.53 3.71 -4.57
CA SER A 112 -7.61 4.66 -4.84
C SER A 112 -7.16 5.96 -5.52
N GLN A 113 -5.91 6.39 -5.29
CA GLN A 113 -5.34 7.63 -5.82
C GLN A 113 -4.87 7.52 -7.28
N ASP A 114 -4.75 6.29 -7.83
CA ASP A 114 -4.34 6.07 -9.21
C ASP A 114 -5.53 5.58 -10.06
N PRO A 115 -6.04 6.41 -10.99
CA PRO A 115 -7.14 6.03 -11.87
C PRO A 115 -6.84 4.79 -12.73
N ALA A 116 -5.59 4.62 -13.18
CA ALA A 116 -5.19 3.47 -13.98
C ALA A 116 -5.19 2.18 -13.16
N GLN A 117 -4.74 2.24 -11.92
CA GLN A 117 -4.77 1.11 -10.99
C GLN A 117 -6.21 0.71 -10.63
N ARG A 118 -7.13 1.67 -10.50
CA ARG A 118 -8.55 1.36 -10.28
C ARG A 118 -9.14 0.59 -11.45
N VAL A 119 -8.84 0.97 -12.69
CA VAL A 119 -9.29 0.24 -13.88
C VAL A 119 -8.72 -1.18 -13.91
N ARG A 120 -7.43 -1.35 -13.56
CA ARG A 120 -6.81 -2.67 -13.47
C ARG A 120 -7.46 -3.54 -12.38
N LEU A 121 -7.81 -2.94 -11.23
CA LEU A 121 -8.52 -3.66 -10.16
C LEU A 121 -9.89 -4.18 -10.61
N GLU A 122 -10.67 -3.36 -11.31
CA GLU A 122 -11.96 -3.80 -11.87
C GLU A 122 -11.78 -4.92 -12.90
N THR A 123 -10.77 -4.80 -13.77
CA THR A 123 -10.42 -5.86 -14.73
C THR A 123 -10.02 -7.16 -14.00
N LEU A 124 -9.19 -7.05 -12.97
CA LEU A 124 -8.73 -8.18 -12.17
C LEU A 124 -9.92 -8.88 -11.47
N LYS A 125 -10.87 -8.10 -10.95
CA LYS A 125 -12.07 -8.62 -10.31
C LYS A 125 -12.92 -9.41 -11.31
N LEU A 126 -13.19 -8.85 -12.49
CA LEU A 126 -13.95 -9.54 -13.54
C LEU A 126 -13.27 -10.86 -13.96
N LEU A 127 -11.96 -10.87 -14.13
CA LEU A 127 -11.19 -12.06 -14.47
C LEU A 127 -11.21 -13.11 -13.34
N ALA A 128 -11.13 -12.67 -12.07
CA ALA A 128 -11.23 -13.58 -10.93
C ALA A 128 -12.62 -14.21 -10.81
N ASP A 129 -13.67 -13.40 -11.02
CA ASP A 129 -15.06 -13.90 -11.05
C ASP A 129 -15.23 -14.90 -12.19
N GLU A 130 -14.74 -14.59 -13.40
CA GLU A 130 -14.78 -15.53 -14.55
C GLU A 130 -14.04 -16.84 -14.25
N LYS A 131 -12.87 -16.76 -13.57
CA LYS A 131 -12.11 -17.96 -13.18
C LYS A 131 -12.89 -18.80 -12.16
N MET A 132 -13.44 -18.18 -11.13
CA MET A 132 -14.23 -18.89 -10.12
C MET A 132 -15.50 -19.51 -10.68
N ASP A 133 -16.14 -18.85 -11.65
CA ASP A 133 -17.30 -19.37 -12.36
C ASP A 133 -16.94 -20.61 -13.21
N GLU A 134 -15.82 -20.57 -13.94
CA GLU A 134 -15.33 -21.72 -14.71
C GLU A 134 -15.04 -22.92 -13.81
N LEU A 135 -14.35 -22.70 -12.69
CA LEU A 135 -14.09 -23.74 -11.69
C LEU A 135 -15.42 -24.31 -11.13
N GLY A 136 -16.37 -23.44 -10.80
CA GLY A 136 -17.68 -23.83 -10.31
C GLY A 136 -18.47 -24.67 -11.31
N GLN A 137 -18.47 -24.25 -12.59
CA GLN A 137 -19.16 -25.02 -13.66
C GLN A 137 -18.58 -26.43 -13.80
N THR A 138 -17.28 -26.61 -13.77
CA THR A 138 -16.68 -27.96 -13.85
C THR A 138 -17.00 -28.83 -12.63
N VAL A 139 -17.06 -28.23 -11.43
CA VAL A 139 -17.48 -28.93 -10.20
C VAL A 139 -18.91 -29.40 -10.33
N GLU A 140 -19.83 -28.53 -10.76
CA GLU A 140 -21.25 -28.91 -10.91
C GLU A 140 -21.47 -29.97 -12.00
N LEU A 141 -20.77 -29.90 -13.13
CA LEU A 141 -20.81 -30.93 -14.18
C LEU A 141 -20.34 -32.29 -13.62
N ARG A 142 -19.27 -32.30 -12.83
CA ARG A 142 -18.78 -33.53 -12.18
C ARG A 142 -19.78 -34.11 -11.18
N ARG A 143 -20.41 -33.28 -10.35
CA ARG A 143 -21.46 -33.66 -9.41
C ARG A 143 -22.67 -34.27 -10.11
N ALA A 144 -23.02 -33.71 -11.28
CA ALA A 144 -24.12 -34.24 -12.12
C ALA A 144 -23.76 -35.54 -12.88
N GLY A 145 -22.56 -36.10 -12.67
CA GLY A 145 -22.11 -37.31 -13.38
C GLY A 145 -21.65 -37.04 -14.82
N GLN A 146 -21.54 -35.76 -15.24
CA GLN A 146 -21.19 -35.36 -16.59
C GLN A 146 -19.66 -35.12 -16.71
N ALA A 147 -18.86 -36.12 -16.39
CA ALA A 147 -17.41 -36.03 -16.35
C ALA A 147 -16.78 -35.62 -17.69
N GLU A 148 -17.35 -36.11 -18.81
CA GLU A 148 -16.86 -35.76 -20.17
C GLU A 148 -17.10 -34.29 -20.49
N ALA A 149 -18.25 -33.74 -20.11
CA ALA A 149 -18.54 -32.31 -20.29
C ALA A 149 -17.60 -31.42 -19.42
N ALA A 150 -17.34 -31.82 -18.18
CA ALA A 150 -16.36 -31.16 -17.33
C ALA A 150 -14.95 -31.17 -17.96
N MET A 151 -14.53 -32.32 -18.50
CA MET A 151 -13.25 -32.46 -19.19
C MET A 151 -13.16 -31.59 -20.45
N SER A 152 -14.24 -31.54 -21.25
CA SER A 152 -14.33 -30.71 -22.45
C SER A 152 -14.17 -29.22 -22.10
N LEU A 153 -14.75 -28.76 -20.98
CA LEU A 153 -14.59 -27.38 -20.51
C LEU A 153 -13.14 -27.09 -20.10
N ILE A 154 -12.47 -28.03 -19.43
CA ILE A 154 -11.04 -27.88 -19.10
C ILE A 154 -10.16 -27.82 -20.34
N LEU A 155 -10.41 -28.72 -21.32
CA LEU A 155 -9.66 -28.81 -22.59
C LEU A 155 -9.91 -27.60 -23.51
N SER A 156 -10.89 -26.73 -23.23
CA SER A 156 -11.11 -25.49 -23.97
C SER A 156 -10.03 -24.43 -23.73
N ASP A 157 -9.12 -24.65 -22.81
CA ASP A 157 -8.08 -23.70 -22.34
C ASP A 157 -8.64 -22.37 -21.77
N ARG A 158 -9.98 -22.24 -21.61
CA ARG A 158 -10.59 -21.02 -21.08
C ARG A 158 -10.01 -20.67 -19.71
N GLY A 159 -10.01 -21.59 -18.77
CA GLY A 159 -9.50 -21.36 -17.42
C GLY A 159 -8.00 -21.04 -17.37
N LYS A 160 -7.20 -21.64 -18.27
CA LYS A 160 -5.80 -21.32 -18.43
C LYS A 160 -5.62 -19.90 -18.93
N ASN A 161 -6.31 -19.52 -20.00
CA ASN A 161 -6.21 -18.18 -20.59
C ASN A 161 -6.64 -17.09 -19.60
N THR A 162 -7.74 -17.31 -18.86
CA THR A 162 -8.19 -16.39 -17.80
C THR A 162 -7.12 -16.23 -16.71
N MET A 163 -6.49 -17.33 -16.26
CA MET A 163 -5.42 -17.25 -15.27
C MET A 163 -4.17 -16.55 -15.78
N ASP A 164 -3.81 -16.72 -17.06
CA ASP A 164 -2.70 -16.01 -17.68
C ASP A 164 -2.98 -14.49 -17.79
N ASN A 165 -4.23 -14.11 -18.09
CA ASN A 165 -4.67 -12.71 -18.06
C ASN A 165 -4.64 -12.11 -16.64
N ILE A 166 -5.05 -12.86 -15.63
CA ILE A 166 -4.95 -12.46 -14.23
C ILE A 166 -3.49 -12.13 -13.87
N ARG A 167 -2.56 -13.03 -14.21
CA ARG A 167 -1.12 -12.82 -13.97
C ARG A 167 -0.61 -11.56 -14.68
N ALA A 168 -1.00 -11.36 -15.94
CA ALA A 168 -0.57 -10.18 -16.71
C ALA A 168 -1.03 -8.87 -16.06
N VAL A 169 -2.30 -8.80 -15.62
CA VAL A 169 -2.86 -7.62 -14.95
C VAL A 169 -2.17 -7.38 -13.60
N THR A 170 -1.97 -8.43 -12.79
CA THR A 170 -1.32 -8.32 -11.48
C THR A 170 0.15 -7.89 -11.60
N ASP A 171 0.88 -8.43 -12.57
CA ASP A 171 2.26 -8.03 -12.86
C ASP A 171 2.34 -6.56 -13.28
N GLU A 172 1.38 -6.07 -14.05
CA GLU A 172 1.30 -4.67 -14.44
C GLU A 172 0.99 -3.77 -13.24
N MET A 173 0.08 -4.18 -12.36
CA MET A 173 -0.22 -3.47 -11.12
C MET A 173 1.03 -3.33 -10.24
N ILE A 174 1.77 -4.41 -10.02
CA ILE A 174 3.00 -4.42 -9.22
C ILE A 174 4.07 -3.54 -9.86
N ARG A 175 4.27 -3.63 -11.19
CA ARG A 175 5.24 -2.77 -11.90
C ARG A 175 4.91 -1.29 -11.77
N SER A 176 3.63 -0.92 -11.90
CA SER A 176 3.16 0.46 -11.75
C SER A 176 3.44 1.00 -10.35
N GLU A 177 3.14 0.24 -9.30
CA GLU A 177 3.43 0.63 -7.91
C GLU A 177 4.93 0.86 -7.67
N ARG A 178 5.78 -0.04 -8.17
CA ARG A 178 7.25 0.10 -8.07
C ARG A 178 7.77 1.33 -8.80
N GLN A 179 7.22 1.65 -9.97
CA GLN A 179 7.60 2.85 -10.73
C GLN A 179 7.18 4.12 -10.00
N MET A 180 5.95 4.17 -9.47
CA MET A 180 5.47 5.32 -8.70
C MET A 180 6.28 5.53 -7.43
N PHE A 181 6.65 4.45 -6.73
CA PHE A 181 7.55 4.53 -5.59
C PHE A 181 8.92 5.12 -5.96
N ALA A 182 9.53 4.62 -7.05
CA ALA A 182 10.83 5.12 -7.51
C ALA A 182 10.78 6.62 -7.88
N GLN A 183 9.71 7.06 -8.54
CA GLN A 183 9.51 8.47 -8.90
C GLN A 183 9.36 9.37 -7.67
N ARG A 184 8.58 8.96 -6.66
CA ARG A 184 8.41 9.70 -5.40
C ARG A 184 9.73 9.79 -4.62
N ALA A 185 10.49 8.69 -4.56
CA ALA A 185 11.81 8.67 -3.90
C ALA A 185 12.82 9.60 -4.58
N LEU A 186 12.79 9.73 -5.91
CA LEU A 186 13.63 10.66 -6.66
C LEU A 186 13.20 12.13 -6.50
N ALA A 187 11.90 12.39 -6.44
CA ALA A 187 11.37 13.74 -6.23
C ALA A 187 11.71 14.25 -4.83
N GLY A 188 11.61 13.42 -3.80
CA GLY A 188 11.97 13.78 -2.42
C GLY A 188 13.48 14.05 -2.20
N ARG A 189 14.37 13.58 -3.10
CA ARG A 189 15.82 13.88 -3.05
C ARG A 189 16.20 15.21 -3.69
N LYS A 190 15.29 15.80 -4.49
CA LYS A 190 15.56 17.04 -5.24
C LYS A 190 14.98 18.28 -4.55
N ALA A 191 14.12 18.09 -3.56
CA ALA A 191 13.53 19.15 -2.73
C ALA A 191 14.36 19.40 -1.47
#